data_b72dbc4529b5bfb80cb236485cd1647f
#
_entry.id   b72dbc4529b5bfb80cb236485cd1647f
#
_cell.length_a   1.000
_cell.length_b   1.000
_cell.length_c   1.000
_cell.angle_alpha   90.00
_cell.angle_beta   90.00
_cell.angle_gamma   90.00
#
_symmetry.space_group_name_H-M   'P 1'
#
loop_
_entity.id
_entity.type
_entity.pdbx_description
1 polymer ?
#
loop_
_entity_poly.entity_id
_entity_poly.type
_entity_poly.pdbx_seq_one_letter_code
_entity_poly.pdbx_strand_id
1 'polypeptide(L)'
;IGNPEDFHNGIIDLSEGASQPMSNGDGSVWISYNGEIYNHQLLRSQLETCGYHFHSHHSDTEVLVHGYEAWGIATLLEKIDGMFAFIIWDEKKNQLTFARDRIGIKPIYFTKNLGVLVIASEIKAILAHSEVSAKVSEAALYHYLTYLATPAPLTMFDGIYKLPAAHYVEVDQGGSFRAARYWAPELSNGLDQLELES
;
A
#
# COMPACT_ATOMS: atom_id res chain seq x y z
N ILE A 1 -14.69 -17.93 -0.11
CA ILE A 1 -15.00 -16.91 0.91
C ILE A 1 -14.58 -17.54 2.23
N GLY A 2 -13.35 -17.26 2.70
CA GLY A 2 -12.84 -17.72 4.00
C GLY A 2 -13.59 -17.04 5.13
N ASN A 3 -13.66 -17.70 6.28
CA ASN A 3 -14.30 -17.19 7.48
C ASN A 3 -13.59 -15.88 7.91
N PRO A 4 -14.27 -14.81 8.30
CA PRO A 4 -13.63 -13.56 8.76
C PRO A 4 -12.65 -13.76 9.92
N GLU A 5 -12.74 -14.87 10.63
CA GLU A 5 -11.89 -15.23 11.78
C GLU A 5 -10.47 -15.69 11.39
N ASP A 6 -10.18 -15.93 10.09
CA ASP A 6 -8.90 -16.47 9.63
C ASP A 6 -7.89 -15.37 9.20
N PHE A 7 -8.24 -14.09 9.28
CA PHE A 7 -7.39 -12.98 8.82
C PHE A 7 -6.69 -12.22 9.96
N HIS A 8 -5.83 -12.90 10.70
CA HIS A 8 -4.86 -12.24 11.57
C HIS A 8 -3.60 -11.88 10.78
N ASN A 9 -3.57 -10.71 10.12
CA ASN A 9 -2.38 -10.18 9.45
C ASN A 9 -1.55 -9.22 10.33
N GLY A 10 -1.76 -9.21 11.64
CA GLY A 10 -0.96 -8.43 12.56
C GLY A 10 0.42 -9.06 12.78
N ILE A 11 1.50 -8.36 12.43
CA ILE A 11 2.87 -8.81 12.72
C ILE A 11 3.28 -8.39 14.14
N ILE A 12 2.75 -7.28 14.64
CA ILE A 12 3.14 -6.65 15.92
C ILE A 12 2.11 -6.90 17.02
N ASP A 13 0.81 -6.86 16.69
CA ASP A 13 -0.28 -7.04 17.64
C ASP A 13 -1.26 -8.12 17.13
N LEU A 14 -1.38 -9.21 17.88
CA LEU A 14 -2.26 -10.35 17.58
C LEU A 14 -3.57 -10.31 18.36
N SER A 15 -3.88 -9.21 19.06
CA SER A 15 -5.14 -9.04 19.78
C SER A 15 -6.32 -8.86 18.84
N GLU A 16 -7.54 -9.15 19.32
CA GLU A 16 -8.78 -8.90 18.56
C GLU A 16 -8.93 -7.44 18.13
N GLY A 17 -8.35 -6.49 18.90
CA GLY A 17 -8.33 -5.05 18.58
C GLY A 17 -7.43 -4.68 17.41
N ALA A 18 -6.56 -5.59 16.94
CA ALA A 18 -5.68 -5.39 15.78
C ALA A 18 -6.14 -6.15 14.53
N SER A 19 -7.36 -6.69 14.53
CA SER A 19 -7.92 -7.42 13.37
C SER A 19 -8.12 -6.50 12.17
N GLN A 20 -7.93 -7.04 10.96
CA GLN A 20 -8.11 -6.33 9.71
C GLN A 20 -9.26 -6.93 8.89
N PRO A 21 -9.99 -6.10 8.11
CA PRO A 21 -9.80 -4.66 7.94
C PRO A 21 -10.16 -3.88 9.21
N MET A 22 -9.34 -2.86 9.55
CA MET A 22 -9.55 -2.00 10.70
C MET A 22 -10.26 -0.72 10.30
N SER A 23 -11.15 -0.21 11.15
CA SER A 23 -11.82 1.07 10.92
C SER A 23 -11.41 2.13 11.94
N ASN A 24 -11.69 3.40 11.59
CA ASN A 24 -11.70 4.50 12.55
C ASN A 24 -12.90 4.40 13.50
N GLY A 25 -12.99 5.31 14.49
CA GLY A 25 -13.99 5.28 15.54
C GLY A 25 -15.44 5.40 15.06
N ASP A 26 -15.71 6.03 13.92
CA ASP A 26 -17.06 6.17 13.35
C ASP A 26 -17.35 5.21 12.18
N GLY A 27 -16.41 4.34 11.83
CA GLY A 27 -16.58 3.35 10.76
C GLY A 27 -16.56 3.90 9.34
N SER A 28 -16.18 5.17 9.16
CA SER A 28 -16.16 5.82 7.83
C SER A 28 -14.88 5.63 7.04
N VAL A 29 -13.79 5.24 7.69
CA VAL A 29 -12.50 4.94 7.06
C VAL A 29 -12.08 3.53 7.43
N TRP A 30 -11.79 2.71 6.43
CA TRP A 30 -11.36 1.33 6.59
C TRP A 30 -9.98 1.12 5.96
N ILE A 31 -9.12 0.36 6.63
CA ILE A 31 -7.80 -0.02 6.11
C ILE A 31 -7.59 -1.53 6.10
N SER A 32 -6.98 -2.02 5.03
CA SER A 32 -6.31 -3.31 4.97
C SER A 32 -4.82 -3.07 4.71
N TYR A 33 -3.96 -3.62 5.54
CA TYR A 33 -2.55 -3.29 5.62
C TYR A 33 -1.68 -4.54 5.75
N ASN A 34 -0.58 -4.55 5.01
CA ASN A 34 0.47 -5.56 5.12
C ASN A 34 1.81 -4.84 5.26
N GLY A 35 2.42 -4.93 6.42
CA GLY A 35 3.69 -4.25 6.65
C GLY A 35 4.05 -4.05 8.11
N GLU A 36 4.96 -3.09 8.31
CA GLU A 36 5.42 -2.63 9.62
C GLU A 36 5.83 -1.16 9.51
N ILE A 37 5.24 -0.29 10.36
CA ILE A 37 5.59 1.13 10.46
C ILE A 37 6.56 1.31 11.63
N TYR A 38 7.81 1.56 11.32
CA TYR A 38 8.89 1.59 12.31
C TYR A 38 8.76 2.76 13.29
N ASN A 39 8.26 3.90 12.83
CA ASN A 39 8.09 5.10 13.64
C ASN A 39 6.66 5.28 14.20
N HIS A 40 5.86 4.19 14.29
CA HIS A 40 4.47 4.25 14.72
C HIS A 40 4.27 4.89 16.11
N GLN A 41 5.17 4.64 17.06
CA GLN A 41 5.08 5.22 18.41
C GLN A 41 5.19 6.75 18.41
N LEU A 42 6.11 7.30 17.59
CA LEU A 42 6.25 8.73 17.43
C LEU A 42 5.00 9.36 16.83
N LEU A 43 4.48 8.74 15.76
CA LEU A 43 3.27 9.20 15.09
C LEU A 43 2.04 9.10 16.00
N ARG A 44 1.93 8.02 16.78
CA ARG A 44 0.88 7.86 17.79
C ARG A 44 0.88 9.02 18.77
N SER A 45 2.04 9.36 19.35
CA SER A 45 2.16 10.48 20.29
C SER A 45 1.73 11.82 19.65
N GLN A 46 2.04 12.04 18.37
CA GLN A 46 1.57 13.22 17.64
C GLN A 46 0.05 13.23 17.47
N LEU A 47 -0.55 12.09 17.13
CA LEU A 47 -1.99 11.95 16.96
C LEU A 47 -2.74 12.11 18.29
N GLU A 48 -2.22 11.58 19.39
CA GLU A 48 -2.77 11.77 20.74
C GLU A 48 -2.80 13.25 21.13
N THR A 49 -1.76 14.03 20.79
CA THR A 49 -1.77 15.49 21.01
C THR A 49 -2.79 16.22 20.14
N CYS A 50 -3.19 15.65 19.01
CA CYS A 50 -4.28 16.15 18.16
C CYS A 50 -5.67 15.70 18.63
N GLY A 51 -5.77 14.94 19.73
CA GLY A 51 -7.03 14.50 20.30
C GLY A 51 -7.55 13.14 19.82
N TYR A 52 -6.72 12.38 19.09
CA TYR A 52 -7.07 11.01 18.69
C TYR A 52 -6.90 10.04 19.86
N HIS A 53 -7.85 9.13 20.03
CA HIS A 53 -7.83 8.09 21.04
C HIS A 53 -7.63 6.72 20.39
N PHE A 54 -6.68 5.97 20.92
CA PHE A 54 -6.30 4.65 20.43
C PHE A 54 -6.96 3.56 21.28
N HIS A 55 -7.48 2.54 20.63
CA HIS A 55 -8.06 1.36 21.26
C HIS A 55 -7.02 0.25 21.46
N SER A 56 -6.08 0.11 20.53
CA SER A 56 -4.97 -0.83 20.64
C SER A 56 -3.80 -0.24 21.42
N HIS A 57 -3.01 -1.09 22.06
CA HIS A 57 -1.80 -0.64 22.76
C HIS A 57 -0.60 -0.49 21.85
N HIS A 58 -0.48 -1.31 20.80
CA HIS A 58 0.72 -1.41 19.98
C HIS A 58 0.47 -1.46 18.47
N SER A 59 -0.77 -1.38 17.99
CA SER A 59 -1.08 -1.49 16.56
C SER A 59 -0.57 -0.28 15.77
N ASP A 60 0.28 -0.54 14.82
CA ASP A 60 0.70 0.42 13.80
C ASP A 60 -0.39 0.66 12.74
N THR A 61 -1.29 -0.29 12.54
CA THR A 61 -2.44 -0.15 11.66
C THR A 61 -3.37 0.98 12.12
N GLU A 62 -3.63 1.10 13.43
CA GLU A 62 -4.47 2.15 13.98
C GLU A 62 -3.85 3.54 13.77
N VAL A 63 -2.50 3.63 13.84
CA VAL A 63 -1.77 4.86 13.51
C VAL A 63 -1.99 5.28 12.05
N LEU A 64 -2.06 4.34 11.12
CA LEU A 64 -2.33 4.63 9.71
C LEU A 64 -3.74 5.17 9.49
N VAL A 65 -4.75 4.58 10.15
CA VAL A 65 -6.15 5.04 10.07
C VAL A 65 -6.27 6.47 10.55
N HIS A 66 -5.82 6.74 11.78
CA HIS A 66 -5.89 8.07 12.38
C HIS A 66 -5.00 9.08 11.66
N GLY A 67 -3.82 8.64 11.18
CA GLY A 67 -2.95 9.48 10.38
C GLY A 67 -3.57 9.91 9.05
N TYR A 68 -4.30 9.00 8.40
CA TYR A 68 -5.05 9.33 7.18
C TYR A 68 -6.14 10.37 7.46
N GLU A 69 -6.89 10.22 8.56
CA GLU A 69 -7.92 11.19 8.95
C GLU A 69 -7.33 12.56 9.27
N ALA A 70 -6.25 12.59 10.05
CA ALA A 70 -5.64 13.83 10.53
C ALA A 70 -4.94 14.64 9.43
N TRP A 71 -4.22 13.94 8.54
CA TRP A 71 -3.27 14.57 7.62
C TRP A 71 -3.58 14.35 6.14
N GLY A 72 -4.44 13.41 5.81
CA GLY A 72 -4.66 12.96 4.44
C GLY A 72 -3.51 12.09 3.90
N ILE A 73 -3.72 11.49 2.71
CA ILE A 73 -2.80 10.47 2.19
C ILE A 73 -1.39 11.00 1.92
N ALA A 74 -1.25 12.17 1.31
CA ALA A 74 0.05 12.71 0.92
C ALA A 74 0.95 12.95 2.14
N THR A 75 0.44 13.67 3.14
CA THR A 75 1.18 13.97 4.38
C THR A 75 1.43 12.71 5.23
N LEU A 76 0.48 11.78 5.25
CA LEU A 76 0.69 10.49 5.91
C LEU A 76 1.90 9.76 5.30
N LEU A 77 1.96 9.63 3.97
CA LEU A 77 3.04 8.93 3.27
C LEU A 77 4.41 9.62 3.43
N GLU A 78 4.45 10.93 3.61
CA GLU A 78 5.68 11.66 3.95
C GLU A 78 6.18 11.34 5.35
N LYS A 79 5.25 11.18 6.31
CA LYS A 79 5.54 10.99 7.73
C LYS A 79 5.90 9.56 8.12
N ILE A 80 5.30 8.57 7.48
CA ILE A 80 5.52 7.16 7.82
C ILE A 80 6.88 6.68 7.33
N ASP A 81 7.54 5.88 8.18
CA ASP A 81 8.75 5.16 7.84
C ASP A 81 8.55 3.68 8.12
N GLY A 82 8.77 2.84 7.10
CA GLY A 82 8.48 1.41 7.21
C GLY A 82 8.42 0.69 5.88
N MET A 83 8.10 -0.58 5.95
CA MET A 83 7.79 -1.42 4.80
C MET A 83 6.29 -1.69 4.78
N PHE A 84 5.60 -1.30 3.70
CA PHE A 84 4.15 -1.38 3.69
C PHE A 84 3.52 -1.49 2.30
N ALA A 85 2.36 -2.13 2.29
CA ALA A 85 1.34 -1.97 1.27
C ALA A 85 -0.02 -1.88 2.00
N PHE A 86 -0.83 -0.91 1.65
CA PHE A 86 -2.16 -0.76 2.26
C PHE A 86 -3.21 -0.29 1.26
N ILE A 87 -4.45 -0.56 1.62
CA ILE A 87 -5.65 -0.10 0.92
C ILE A 87 -6.52 0.61 1.94
N ILE A 88 -6.96 1.83 1.65
CA ILE A 88 -7.88 2.61 2.47
C ILE A 88 -9.16 2.85 1.67
N TRP A 89 -10.31 2.58 2.29
CA TRP A 89 -11.62 3.00 1.83
C TRP A 89 -12.13 4.15 2.70
N ASP A 90 -12.42 5.29 2.10
CA ASP A 90 -13.03 6.46 2.73
C ASP A 90 -14.46 6.60 2.23
N GLU A 91 -15.42 6.22 3.07
CA GLU A 91 -16.85 6.24 2.73
C GLU A 91 -17.36 7.66 2.51
N LYS A 92 -16.89 8.63 3.31
CA LYS A 92 -17.34 10.03 3.20
C LYS A 92 -16.91 10.67 1.89
N LYS A 93 -15.71 10.29 1.40
CA LYS A 93 -15.20 10.77 0.11
C LYS A 93 -15.58 9.86 -1.07
N ASN A 94 -16.18 8.67 -0.82
CA ASN A 94 -16.35 7.62 -1.82
C ASN A 94 -15.05 7.36 -2.60
N GLN A 95 -13.95 7.23 -1.87
CA GLN A 95 -12.61 7.14 -2.44
C GLN A 95 -11.88 5.91 -1.93
N LEU A 96 -11.30 5.16 -2.86
CA LEU A 96 -10.37 4.10 -2.56
C LEU A 96 -8.95 4.62 -2.78
N THR A 97 -8.07 4.40 -1.81
CA THR A 97 -6.64 4.75 -1.90
C THR A 97 -5.82 3.51 -1.62
N PHE A 98 -4.80 3.25 -2.44
CA PHE A 98 -3.83 2.21 -2.14
C PHE A 98 -2.40 2.70 -2.38
N ALA A 99 -1.48 2.26 -1.53
CA ALA A 99 -0.12 2.76 -1.50
C ALA A 99 0.90 1.65 -1.27
N ARG A 100 2.14 1.91 -1.71
CA ARG A 100 3.28 1.01 -1.56
C ARG A 100 4.49 1.76 -1.03
N ASP A 101 5.28 1.12 -0.18
CA ASP A 101 6.46 1.70 0.46
C ASP A 101 7.52 2.23 -0.50
N ARG A 102 8.45 3.04 0.03
CA ARG A 102 9.46 3.80 -0.71
C ARG A 102 10.31 2.98 -1.66
N ILE A 103 10.67 1.76 -1.29
CA ILE A 103 11.53 0.87 -2.09
C ILE A 103 10.79 -0.38 -2.60
N GLY A 104 9.49 -0.52 -2.28
CA GLY A 104 8.63 -1.58 -2.77
C GLY A 104 8.90 -2.95 -2.14
N ILE A 105 9.20 -3.00 -0.83
CA ILE A 105 9.40 -4.25 -0.08
C ILE A 105 8.12 -5.06 -0.07
N LYS A 106 7.00 -4.44 0.33
CA LYS A 106 5.71 -5.13 0.34
C LYS A 106 5.06 -5.10 -1.04
N PRO A 107 4.56 -6.24 -1.52
CA PRO A 107 3.90 -6.30 -2.81
C PRO A 107 2.47 -5.78 -2.74
N ILE A 108 2.03 -5.12 -3.81
CA ILE A 108 0.63 -4.83 -4.09
C ILE A 108 0.40 -4.86 -5.59
N TYR A 109 -0.60 -5.63 -5.99
CA TYR A 109 -0.99 -5.83 -7.38
C TYR A 109 -2.43 -5.38 -7.58
N PHE A 110 -2.75 -4.96 -8.79
CA PHE A 110 -4.11 -4.58 -9.14
C PHE A 110 -4.43 -4.89 -10.60
N THR A 111 -5.70 -5.05 -10.87
CA THR A 111 -6.27 -5.08 -12.22
C THR A 111 -7.51 -4.23 -12.28
N LYS A 112 -7.72 -3.57 -13.41
CA LYS A 112 -8.96 -2.88 -13.73
C LYS A 112 -9.50 -3.47 -15.03
N ASN A 113 -10.51 -4.29 -14.92
CA ASN A 113 -11.13 -4.93 -16.07
C ASN A 113 -12.66 -4.90 -15.94
N LEU A 114 -13.35 -4.64 -17.06
CA LEU A 114 -14.82 -4.67 -17.15
C LEU A 114 -15.56 -3.90 -16.03
N GLY A 115 -14.99 -2.80 -15.55
CA GLY A 115 -15.59 -1.98 -14.48
C GLY A 115 -15.32 -2.49 -13.06
N VAL A 116 -14.55 -3.58 -12.92
CA VAL A 116 -14.12 -4.12 -11.61
C VAL A 116 -12.67 -3.76 -11.36
N LEU A 117 -12.38 -3.26 -10.15
CA LEU A 117 -11.03 -3.08 -9.61
C LEU A 117 -10.77 -4.15 -8.57
N VAL A 118 -9.78 -4.99 -8.80
CA VAL A 118 -9.32 -5.99 -7.84
C VAL A 118 -7.91 -5.64 -7.40
N ILE A 119 -7.67 -5.61 -6.09
CA ILE A 119 -6.35 -5.29 -5.51
C ILE A 119 -6.00 -6.40 -4.53
N ALA A 120 -4.75 -6.86 -4.54
CA ALA A 120 -4.27 -7.87 -3.61
C ALA A 120 -2.75 -7.81 -3.41
N SER A 121 -2.26 -8.41 -2.33
CA SER A 121 -0.82 -8.61 -2.08
C SER A 121 -0.22 -9.71 -2.97
N GLU A 122 -1.06 -10.60 -3.52
CA GLU A 122 -0.62 -11.72 -4.35
C GLU A 122 -1.44 -11.82 -5.64
N ILE A 123 -0.75 -12.08 -6.76
CA ILE A 123 -1.40 -12.23 -8.07
C ILE A 123 -2.41 -13.39 -8.10
N LYS A 124 -2.13 -14.48 -7.36
CA LYS A 124 -3.06 -15.63 -7.29
C LYS A 124 -4.44 -15.24 -6.76
N ALA A 125 -4.50 -14.29 -5.83
CA ALA A 125 -5.78 -13.80 -5.30
C ALA A 125 -6.56 -13.00 -6.36
N ILE A 126 -5.87 -12.22 -7.20
CA ILE A 126 -6.48 -11.52 -8.34
C ILE A 126 -6.99 -12.53 -9.36
N LEU A 127 -6.20 -13.57 -9.69
CA LEU A 127 -6.58 -14.62 -10.65
C LEU A 127 -7.74 -15.52 -10.18
N ALA A 128 -8.04 -15.51 -8.88
CA ALA A 128 -9.22 -16.22 -8.35
C ALA A 128 -10.55 -15.52 -8.69
N HIS A 129 -10.50 -14.24 -9.13
CA HIS A 129 -11.71 -13.53 -9.56
C HIS A 129 -12.14 -13.97 -10.94
N SER A 130 -13.42 -14.33 -11.13
CA SER A 130 -13.96 -14.93 -12.36
C SER A 130 -13.78 -14.06 -13.62
N GLU A 131 -13.73 -12.74 -13.47
CA GLU A 131 -13.58 -11.78 -14.56
C GLU A 131 -12.12 -11.55 -14.97
N VAL A 132 -11.15 -12.16 -14.27
CA VAL A 132 -9.71 -11.97 -14.53
C VAL A 132 -9.15 -13.17 -15.28
N SER A 133 -8.55 -12.90 -16.44
CA SER A 133 -7.93 -13.93 -17.28
C SER A 133 -6.45 -14.14 -16.92
N ALA A 134 -6.02 -15.40 -16.86
CA ALA A 134 -4.62 -15.79 -16.65
C ALA A 134 -3.79 -15.75 -17.94
N LYS A 135 -3.93 -14.70 -18.75
CA LYS A 135 -3.18 -14.53 -20.01
C LYS A 135 -1.77 -14.04 -19.72
N VAL A 136 -0.77 -14.67 -20.34
CA VAL A 136 0.63 -14.26 -20.22
C VAL A 136 0.88 -12.95 -20.98
N SER A 137 1.62 -12.03 -20.35
CA SER A 137 2.11 -10.79 -20.98
C SER A 137 3.38 -11.08 -21.79
N GLU A 138 3.32 -10.94 -23.12
CA GLU A 138 4.48 -11.13 -23.99
C GLU A 138 5.61 -10.13 -23.69
N ALA A 139 5.26 -8.87 -23.41
CA ALA A 139 6.22 -7.84 -23.04
C ALA A 139 6.95 -8.19 -21.73
N ALA A 140 6.19 -8.64 -20.72
CA ALA A 140 6.78 -9.06 -19.43
C ALA A 140 7.65 -10.30 -19.58
N LEU A 141 7.25 -11.26 -20.42
CA LEU A 141 8.04 -12.44 -20.72
C LEU A 141 9.38 -12.07 -21.37
N TYR A 142 9.38 -11.15 -22.34
CA TYR A 142 10.61 -10.62 -22.94
C TYR A 142 11.56 -10.01 -21.91
N HIS A 143 11.04 -9.15 -21.04
CA HIS A 143 11.84 -8.56 -19.96
C HIS A 143 12.36 -9.61 -18.99
N TYR A 144 11.53 -10.59 -18.64
CA TYR A 144 11.94 -11.67 -17.75
C TYR A 144 13.08 -12.51 -18.34
N LEU A 145 13.00 -12.88 -19.61
CA LEU A 145 14.05 -13.64 -20.29
C LEU A 145 15.36 -12.85 -20.43
N THR A 146 15.28 -11.52 -20.44
CA THR A 146 16.47 -10.64 -20.57
C THR A 146 17.09 -10.34 -19.21
N TYR A 147 16.28 -10.02 -18.19
CA TYR A 147 16.75 -9.48 -16.91
C TYR A 147 16.43 -10.36 -15.71
N LEU A 148 15.78 -11.51 -15.91
CA LEU A 148 15.24 -12.40 -14.88
C LEU A 148 14.28 -11.70 -13.91
N ALA A 149 13.69 -10.58 -14.34
CA ALA A 149 12.75 -9.78 -13.57
C ALA A 149 11.74 -9.07 -14.48
N THR A 150 10.56 -8.80 -13.96
CA THR A 150 9.57 -7.95 -14.63
C THR A 150 9.61 -6.55 -14.01
N PRO A 151 9.94 -5.49 -14.78
CA PRO A 151 9.94 -4.13 -14.25
C PRO A 151 8.52 -3.67 -13.93
N ALA A 152 8.34 -2.91 -12.84
CA ALA A 152 7.06 -2.28 -12.57
C ALA A 152 6.69 -1.28 -13.70
N PRO A 153 5.42 -1.17 -14.07
CA PRO A 153 4.25 -1.80 -13.47
C PRO A 153 3.92 -3.22 -14.01
N LEU A 154 4.73 -3.79 -14.88
CA LEU A 154 4.43 -5.07 -15.53
C LEU A 154 4.47 -6.24 -14.54
N THR A 155 3.61 -7.23 -14.80
CA THR A 155 3.66 -8.57 -14.22
C THR A 155 3.69 -9.60 -15.34
N MET A 156 3.91 -10.88 -15.04
CA MET A 156 3.83 -11.96 -16.04
C MET A 156 2.44 -12.15 -16.63
N PHE A 157 1.41 -11.53 -16.06
CA PHE A 157 0.02 -11.63 -16.50
C PHE A 157 -0.45 -10.34 -17.15
N ASP A 158 -1.05 -10.46 -18.34
CA ASP A 158 -1.62 -9.36 -19.09
C ASP A 158 -2.80 -8.73 -18.33
N GLY A 159 -2.82 -7.39 -18.21
CA GLY A 159 -3.86 -6.67 -17.48
C GLY A 159 -3.74 -6.71 -15.93
N ILE A 160 -2.73 -7.40 -15.39
CA ILE A 160 -2.43 -7.34 -13.95
C ILE A 160 -1.15 -6.53 -13.76
N TYR A 161 -1.23 -5.50 -12.93
CA TYR A 161 -0.16 -4.55 -12.71
C TYR A 161 0.36 -4.60 -11.27
N LYS A 162 1.63 -4.31 -11.13
CA LYS A 162 2.29 -4.09 -9.84
C LYS A 162 2.40 -2.59 -9.60
N LEU A 163 1.93 -2.10 -8.46
CA LEU A 163 2.13 -0.70 -8.09
C LEU A 163 3.63 -0.42 -7.96
N PRO A 164 4.17 0.58 -8.66
CA PRO A 164 5.58 0.93 -8.49
C PRO A 164 5.91 1.35 -7.05
N ALA A 165 7.18 1.19 -6.65
CA ALA A 165 7.68 1.66 -5.37
C ALA A 165 7.45 3.16 -5.20
N ALA A 166 7.20 3.63 -3.97
CA ALA A 166 6.96 5.03 -3.64
C ALA A 166 5.75 5.68 -4.36
N HIS A 167 4.75 4.87 -4.74
CA HIS A 167 3.53 5.38 -5.37
C HIS A 167 2.30 5.08 -4.54
N TYR A 168 1.30 5.93 -4.72
CA TYR A 168 -0.07 5.68 -4.31
C TYR A 168 -1.03 5.99 -5.46
N VAL A 169 -2.21 5.42 -5.36
CA VAL A 169 -3.30 5.63 -6.31
C VAL A 169 -4.55 5.98 -5.53
N GLU A 170 -5.26 7.00 -5.97
CA GLU A 170 -6.61 7.33 -5.55
C GLU A 170 -7.59 6.98 -6.65
N VAL A 171 -8.69 6.34 -6.29
CA VAL A 171 -9.77 5.97 -7.20
C VAL A 171 -11.05 6.57 -6.67
N ASP A 172 -11.68 7.42 -7.45
CA ASP A 172 -12.95 8.04 -7.10
C ASP A 172 -14.16 7.18 -7.49
N GLN A 173 -15.35 7.59 -7.09
CA GLN A 173 -16.62 6.93 -7.39
C GLN A 173 -16.86 6.75 -8.90
N GLY A 174 -16.33 7.65 -9.73
CA GLY A 174 -16.40 7.56 -11.19
C GLY A 174 -15.43 6.55 -11.80
N GLY A 175 -14.60 5.90 -10.97
CA GLY A 175 -13.55 4.99 -11.42
C GLY A 175 -12.36 5.70 -12.08
N SER A 176 -12.16 6.98 -11.81
CA SER A 176 -11.01 7.76 -12.25
C SER A 176 -9.80 7.44 -11.38
N PHE A 177 -8.66 7.13 -12.02
CA PHE A 177 -7.40 6.78 -11.35
C PHE A 177 -6.47 7.98 -11.33
N ARG A 178 -6.01 8.35 -10.14
CA ARG A 178 -4.95 9.36 -9.95
C ARG A 178 -3.76 8.69 -9.27
N ALA A 179 -2.71 8.41 -10.02
CA ALA A 179 -1.46 7.87 -9.49
C ALA A 179 -0.48 9.01 -9.21
N ALA A 180 0.18 8.95 -8.06
CA ALA A 180 1.23 9.91 -7.70
C ALA A 180 2.42 9.19 -7.05
N ARG A 181 3.62 9.68 -7.34
CA ARG A 181 4.85 9.30 -6.65
C ARG A 181 5.05 10.24 -5.46
N TYR A 182 5.16 9.70 -4.24
CA TYR A 182 5.30 10.50 -3.04
C TYR A 182 6.75 10.62 -2.54
N TRP A 183 7.65 9.78 -3.04
CA TRP A 183 9.05 9.80 -2.64
C TRP A 183 9.98 9.43 -3.80
N ALA A 184 11.16 10.04 -3.82
CA ALA A 184 12.27 9.68 -4.71
C ALA A 184 13.58 9.77 -3.93
N PRO A 185 14.59 8.91 -4.20
CA PRO A 185 15.90 9.08 -3.62
C PRO A 185 16.51 10.41 -4.11
N GLU A 186 17.04 11.19 -3.17
CA GLU A 186 17.86 12.33 -3.52
C GLU A 186 19.22 11.82 -4.00
N LEU A 187 19.50 12.00 -5.27
CA LEU A 187 20.85 11.78 -5.79
C LEU A 187 21.68 13.00 -5.35
N SER A 188 22.42 12.86 -4.24
CA SER A 188 23.41 13.88 -3.89
C SER A 188 24.50 13.87 -4.97
N ASN A 189 24.81 15.03 -5.56
CA ASN A 189 25.90 15.23 -6.49
C ASN A 189 27.29 15.07 -5.83
N GLY A 190 27.36 14.36 -4.70
CA GLY A 190 28.58 14.10 -3.94
C GLY A 190 29.58 13.12 -4.58
N LEU A 191 29.34 12.65 -5.80
CA LEU A 191 30.32 11.83 -6.54
C LEU A 191 31.46 12.64 -7.17
N ASP A 192 31.36 13.98 -7.17
CA ASP A 192 32.41 14.85 -7.71
C ASP A 192 33.64 15.02 -6.76
N GLN A 193 33.66 14.36 -5.59
CA GLN A 193 34.76 14.46 -4.63
C GLN A 193 35.45 13.13 -4.28
N LEU A 194 35.19 12.06 -5.01
CA LEU A 194 36.07 10.90 -4.95
C LEU A 194 37.30 11.17 -5.84
N GLU A 195 38.25 11.95 -5.34
CA GLU A 195 39.62 11.88 -5.83
C GLU A 195 40.11 10.47 -5.60
N LEU A 196 40.26 9.72 -6.67
CA LEU A 196 41.01 8.45 -6.66
C LEU A 196 42.46 8.83 -6.35
N GLU A 197 42.86 8.76 -5.09
CA GLU A 197 44.29 8.77 -4.73
C GLU A 197 44.93 7.55 -5.40
N SER A 198 45.73 7.87 -6.40
CA SER A 198 46.57 6.95 -7.19
C SER A 198 47.82 6.50 -6.38
#